data_63cfa025e8e31685ad2f7b254f0016cd
#
_entry.id   63cfa025e8e31685ad2f7b254f0016cd
#
_cell.length_a   1.000
_cell.length_b   1.000
_cell.length_c   1.000
_cell.angle_alpha   90.00
_cell.angle_beta   90.00
_cell.angle_gamma   90.00
#
_symmetry.space_group_name_H-M   'P 1'
#
loop_
_entity.id
_entity.type
_entity.pdbx_description
1 polymer ?
#
loop_
_entity_poly.entity_id
_entity_poly.type
_entity_poly.pdbx_seq_one_letter_code
_entity_poly.pdbx_strand_id
1 'polypeptide(L)'
;MGLFDIFRSKVKDLGDSLDENELTAEEGTEEARKAIESKIELESKETIEDEWDNIEEISPPPESVEDEWDDFDDEDNNSPFEDNSPKKSIQLKKKQSTETRPVGSKVDLHVLRSTTGRQLVSIENTPRGSIGSSSIDLESGAKLEIDLGGGVVETGGRVIKDSAALDTMLEEMEMILLEADMGIDAIEFVLSLLKAELVGSRLRKGADLAKVLEASLKRALRSLLRSGYWDLDETIRKLSSEDDGPVILMVVGVNGVGKTTSVAKMAHRFTQQGHEVVLAAADTFRAGAIDQLQTHADRLNVRCVSSQRGGDPAAIARDAIDSARAKNADVVIVDTAGRMQNKRNLMEELRKVHRISQPHLVLFVADALAGNDAIEQATVFQEMLDFDGFFLCKLDTAKGGAALSIAHVTGRPIVMVGVGQDYVDLHPFDPDWLLEEMFQ
;
A
#
# COMPACT_ATOMS: atom_id res chain seq x y z
N MET A 1 -3.57 20.26 -19.43
CA MET A 1 -2.51 19.25 -19.49
C MET A 1 -3.03 18.08 -18.66
N GLY A 2 -3.05 16.90 -19.21
CA GLY A 2 -3.47 15.69 -18.49
C GLY A 2 -2.51 15.35 -17.37
N LEU A 3 -2.93 14.43 -16.51
CA LEU A 3 -2.23 14.02 -15.28
C LEU A 3 -0.75 13.64 -15.53
N PHE A 4 -0.48 12.99 -16.66
CA PHE A 4 0.83 12.43 -17.00
C PHE A 4 1.38 12.94 -18.35
N ASP A 5 0.84 14.01 -18.94
CA ASP A 5 1.24 14.49 -20.26
C ASP A 5 2.76 14.76 -20.37
N ILE A 6 3.36 15.31 -19.32
CA ILE A 6 4.80 15.62 -19.29
C ILE A 6 5.61 14.33 -19.23
N PHE A 7 5.24 13.40 -18.37
CA PHE A 7 5.91 12.10 -18.24
C PHE A 7 5.89 11.35 -19.57
N ARG A 8 4.71 11.21 -20.15
CA ARG A 8 4.49 10.55 -21.44
C ARG A 8 5.30 11.16 -22.59
N SER A 9 5.31 12.49 -22.69
CA SER A 9 6.09 13.18 -23.72
C SER A 9 7.58 12.87 -23.57
N LYS A 10 8.11 12.93 -22.36
CA LYS A 10 9.52 12.68 -22.10
C LYS A 10 9.95 11.22 -22.33
N VAL A 11 9.14 10.25 -21.90
CA VAL A 11 9.40 8.83 -22.18
C VAL A 11 9.38 8.56 -23.67
N LYS A 12 8.47 9.19 -24.42
CA LYS A 12 8.42 9.09 -25.87
C LYS A 12 9.63 9.76 -26.52
N ASP A 13 9.98 10.97 -26.12
CA ASP A 13 11.13 11.70 -26.66
C ASP A 13 12.43 10.93 -26.40
N LEU A 14 12.58 10.34 -25.21
CA LEU A 14 13.69 9.45 -24.88
C LEU A 14 13.71 8.23 -25.81
N GLY A 15 12.59 7.53 -25.98
CA GLY A 15 12.49 6.38 -26.88
C GLY A 15 12.85 6.72 -28.32
N ASP A 16 12.38 7.86 -28.82
CA ASP A 16 12.64 8.34 -30.18
C ASP A 16 14.10 8.77 -30.40
N SER A 17 14.85 9.11 -29.34
CA SER A 17 16.26 9.50 -29.37
C SER A 17 17.25 8.32 -29.40
N LEU A 18 16.80 7.09 -29.13
CA LEU A 18 17.65 5.92 -28.98
C LEU A 18 18.27 5.48 -30.32
N ASP A 19 19.61 5.33 -30.36
CA ASP A 19 20.32 4.74 -31.50
C ASP A 19 20.42 3.21 -31.34
N GLU A 20 19.72 2.50 -32.22
CA GLU A 20 19.71 1.04 -32.23
C GLU A 20 21.12 0.44 -32.32
N ASN A 21 22.06 1.08 -33.05
CA ASN A 21 23.41 0.56 -33.24
C ASN A 21 24.27 0.70 -31.96
N GLU A 22 24.04 1.73 -31.15
CA GLU A 22 24.76 1.95 -29.90
C GLU A 22 24.26 1.00 -28.80
N LEU A 23 22.96 0.70 -28.79
CA LEU A 23 22.29 -0.11 -27.76
C LEU A 23 22.33 -1.61 -28.07
N THR A 24 22.47 -2.02 -29.32
CA THR A 24 22.38 -3.45 -29.71
C THR A 24 23.62 -3.97 -30.38
N ALA A 25 23.82 -5.29 -30.30
CA ALA A 25 24.90 -6.01 -31.02
C ALA A 25 24.28 -7.13 -31.87
N GLU A 26 24.93 -7.49 -32.98
CA GLU A 26 24.49 -8.63 -33.79
C GLU A 26 24.67 -9.94 -33.02
N GLU A 27 23.76 -10.86 -33.21
CA GLU A 27 23.83 -12.19 -32.59
C GLU A 27 25.11 -12.91 -33.01
N GLY A 28 25.83 -13.50 -32.02
CA GLY A 28 27.09 -14.19 -32.23
C GLY A 28 28.33 -13.35 -32.00
N THR A 29 28.21 -12.04 -31.83
CA THR A 29 29.33 -11.18 -31.43
C THR A 29 29.71 -11.43 -29.95
N GLU A 30 30.95 -11.06 -29.59
CA GLU A 30 31.41 -11.20 -28.19
C GLU A 30 30.61 -10.34 -27.23
N GLU A 31 30.19 -9.15 -27.65
CA GLU A 31 29.34 -8.24 -26.89
C GLU A 31 27.95 -8.84 -26.61
N ALA A 32 27.33 -9.45 -27.65
CA ALA A 32 26.04 -10.14 -27.49
C ALA A 32 26.14 -11.33 -26.54
N ARG A 33 27.24 -12.10 -26.58
CA ARG A 33 27.43 -13.23 -25.66
C ARG A 33 27.56 -12.78 -24.21
N LYS A 34 28.37 -11.74 -23.95
CA LYS A 34 28.51 -11.17 -22.61
C LYS A 34 27.20 -10.66 -22.06
N ALA A 35 26.38 -9.97 -22.87
CA ALA A 35 25.09 -9.47 -22.46
C ALA A 35 24.11 -10.61 -22.09
N ILE A 36 24.12 -11.71 -22.84
CA ILE A 36 23.29 -12.89 -22.52
C ILE A 36 23.80 -13.59 -21.24
N GLU A 37 25.11 -13.70 -21.05
CA GLU A 37 25.70 -14.24 -19.81
C GLU A 37 25.32 -13.38 -18.60
N SER A 38 25.42 -12.05 -18.71
CA SER A 38 25.02 -11.11 -17.65
C SER A 38 23.53 -11.26 -17.30
N LYS A 39 22.65 -11.48 -18.28
CA LYS A 39 21.23 -11.73 -18.05
C LYS A 39 20.99 -13.00 -17.22
N ILE A 40 21.67 -14.09 -17.59
CA ILE A 40 21.57 -15.38 -16.86
C ILE A 40 22.08 -15.22 -15.42
N GLU A 41 23.13 -14.44 -15.19
CA GLU A 41 23.63 -14.16 -13.84
C GLU A 41 22.63 -13.33 -13.01
N LEU A 42 21.99 -12.34 -13.61
CA LEU A 42 20.97 -11.51 -12.95
C LEU A 42 19.74 -12.35 -12.59
N GLU A 43 19.21 -13.13 -13.55
CA GLU A 43 18.09 -14.05 -13.31
C GLU A 43 18.40 -15.11 -12.24
N SER A 44 19.66 -15.57 -12.15
CA SER A 44 20.08 -16.53 -11.10
C SER A 44 20.19 -15.90 -9.71
N LYS A 45 20.50 -14.61 -9.60
CA LYS A 45 20.54 -13.88 -8.34
C LYS A 45 19.14 -13.58 -7.82
N GLU A 46 18.21 -13.17 -8.68
CA GLU A 46 16.82 -12.95 -8.29
C GLU A 46 16.16 -14.23 -7.77
N THR A 47 16.41 -15.39 -8.41
CA THR A 47 15.90 -16.69 -7.90
C THR A 47 16.49 -17.08 -6.56
N ILE A 48 17.72 -16.68 -6.24
CA ILE A 48 18.37 -16.97 -4.95
C ILE A 48 17.81 -16.03 -3.85
N GLU A 49 17.57 -14.75 -4.15
CA GLU A 49 16.98 -13.81 -3.20
C GLU A 49 15.54 -14.20 -2.86
N ASP A 50 14.72 -14.58 -3.83
CA ASP A 50 13.35 -15.11 -3.61
C ASP A 50 13.34 -16.43 -2.78
N GLU A 51 14.38 -17.28 -2.88
CA GLU A 51 14.54 -18.47 -2.03
C GLU A 51 15.00 -18.13 -0.60
N TRP A 52 15.78 -17.05 -0.40
CA TRP A 52 16.24 -16.63 0.92
C TRP A 52 15.15 -15.92 1.72
N ASP A 53 14.29 -15.14 1.08
CA ASP A 53 13.13 -14.52 1.72
C ASP A 53 12.09 -15.54 2.22
N ASN A 54 12.13 -16.78 1.72
CA ASN A 54 11.32 -17.90 2.21
C ASN A 54 11.95 -18.72 3.35
N ILE A 55 13.19 -18.43 3.78
CA ILE A 55 13.94 -19.25 4.78
C ILE A 55 14.18 -18.53 6.11
N GLU A 56 13.96 -17.24 6.24
CA GLU A 56 14.02 -16.59 7.55
C GLU A 56 12.80 -16.96 8.41
N GLU A 57 12.89 -18.16 9.02
CA GLU A 57 12.24 -18.43 10.30
C GLU A 57 12.75 -17.39 11.30
N ILE A 58 11.92 -16.41 11.58
CA ILE A 58 12.15 -15.42 12.62
C ILE A 58 12.35 -16.18 13.92
N SER A 59 13.57 -16.25 14.38
CA SER A 59 13.89 -16.66 15.74
C SER A 59 13.15 -15.73 16.70
N PRO A 60 12.48 -16.25 17.74
CA PRO A 60 11.80 -15.40 18.70
C PRO A 60 12.83 -14.45 19.34
N PRO A 61 12.45 -13.19 19.61
CA PRO A 61 13.35 -12.25 20.27
C PRO A 61 13.80 -12.82 21.61
N PRO A 62 15.05 -12.54 22.04
CA PRO A 62 15.54 -13.02 23.31
C PRO A 62 14.68 -12.46 24.45
N GLU A 63 14.28 -13.36 25.36
CA GLU A 63 13.60 -12.99 26.59
C GLU A 63 14.45 -12.02 27.40
N SER A 64 13.79 -10.98 27.91
CA SER A 64 14.23 -10.08 28.97
C SER A 64 15.43 -9.15 28.66
N VAL A 65 15.11 -7.94 28.22
CA VAL A 65 15.78 -6.76 28.77
C VAL A 65 14.82 -6.19 29.80
N GLU A 66 15.22 -6.32 31.06
CA GLU A 66 14.54 -5.70 32.21
C GLU A 66 14.54 -4.20 31.99
N ASP A 67 13.36 -3.58 32.14
CA ASP A 67 13.14 -2.14 32.06
C ASP A 67 13.93 -1.40 33.17
N GLU A 68 15.08 -0.83 32.83
CA GLU A 68 15.74 0.22 33.60
C GLU A 68 15.12 1.59 33.25
N TRP A 69 13.92 1.86 33.73
CA TRP A 69 13.32 3.21 33.72
C TRP A 69 12.40 3.41 34.95
N ASP A 70 12.91 3.14 36.15
CA ASP A 70 12.39 3.72 37.37
C ASP A 70 13.51 4.57 37.95
N ASP A 71 13.34 5.91 37.86
CA ASP A 71 13.76 6.90 38.81
C ASP A 71 13.47 8.29 38.24
N PHE A 72 12.26 8.78 38.47
CA PHE A 72 11.99 10.20 38.69
C PHE A 72 11.00 10.34 39.85
N ASP A 73 11.57 10.75 40.97
CA ASP A 73 10.89 11.15 42.19
C ASP A 73 9.81 12.20 41.92
N ASP A 74 8.58 11.88 42.31
CA ASP A 74 7.58 12.88 42.70
C ASP A 74 7.33 12.79 44.19
N GLU A 75 7.98 13.67 44.90
CA GLU A 75 7.62 14.02 46.29
C GLU A 75 6.25 14.73 46.32
N ASP A 76 5.50 14.41 47.35
CA ASP A 76 4.26 15.03 47.86
C ASP A 76 2.91 14.46 47.39
N ASN A 77 2.42 13.48 48.11
CA ASN A 77 1.20 13.70 48.90
C ASN A 77 0.85 12.57 49.87
N ASN A 78 0.85 12.98 51.10
CA ASN A 78 0.54 12.23 52.31
C ASN A 78 -1.00 12.10 52.47
N SER A 79 -1.55 10.90 52.52
CA SER A 79 -2.71 10.59 53.38
C SER A 79 -2.94 9.09 53.52
N PRO A 80 -3.29 8.63 54.71
CA PRO A 80 -3.33 7.23 55.07
C PRO A 80 -4.75 6.66 54.92
N PHE A 81 -4.89 5.59 54.14
CA PHE A 81 -5.98 4.67 54.33
C PHE A 81 -5.46 3.22 54.28
N GLU A 82 -5.48 2.61 55.47
CA GLU A 82 -5.33 1.17 55.65
C GLU A 82 -6.53 0.45 55.00
N ASP A 83 -6.28 -0.46 54.10
CA ASP A 83 -7.28 -1.46 53.72
C ASP A 83 -6.72 -2.89 53.84
N ASN A 84 -7.25 -3.58 54.83
CA ASN A 84 -7.00 -4.97 55.17
C ASN A 84 -7.90 -5.86 54.33
N SER A 85 -7.36 -6.53 53.33
CA SER A 85 -8.03 -7.68 52.76
C SER A 85 -7.02 -8.79 52.35
N PRO A 86 -7.36 -10.06 52.56
CA PRO A 86 -6.37 -11.17 52.55
C PRO A 86 -6.04 -11.61 51.14
N LYS A 87 -4.73 -11.70 50.87
CA LYS A 87 -4.16 -12.27 49.66
C LYS A 87 -4.50 -13.78 49.53
N LYS A 88 -5.41 -14.14 48.63
CA LYS A 88 -5.56 -15.52 48.15
C LYS A 88 -4.61 -15.73 46.98
N SER A 89 -3.59 -16.54 47.21
CA SER A 89 -2.71 -17.05 46.19
C SER A 89 -3.47 -18.05 45.30
N ILE A 90 -3.71 -17.68 44.04
CA ILE A 90 -4.24 -18.61 43.03
C ILE A 90 -3.03 -19.26 42.34
N GLN A 91 -2.82 -20.52 42.63
CA GLN A 91 -1.86 -21.38 41.90
C GLN A 91 -2.45 -21.67 40.50
N LEU A 92 -1.86 -21.06 39.48
CA LEU A 92 -2.11 -21.42 38.08
C LEU A 92 -1.45 -22.79 37.79
N LYS A 93 -2.25 -23.83 37.68
CA LYS A 93 -1.83 -25.12 37.13
C LYS A 93 -1.49 -24.94 35.66
N LYS A 94 -0.22 -25.08 35.31
CA LYS A 94 0.26 -25.28 33.93
C LYS A 94 -0.42 -26.53 33.37
N LYS A 95 -1.39 -26.36 32.47
CA LYS A 95 -1.82 -27.42 31.56
C LYS A 95 -0.85 -27.41 30.38
N GLN A 96 0.01 -28.37 30.33
CA GLN A 96 0.75 -28.78 29.13
C GLN A 96 -0.29 -29.38 28.17
N SER A 97 -0.66 -28.65 27.10
CA SER A 97 -1.28 -29.24 25.93
C SER A 97 -0.23 -29.34 24.84
N THR A 98 0.37 -30.52 24.76
CA THR A 98 1.08 -30.96 23.56
C THR A 98 0.02 -31.28 22.50
N GLU A 99 -0.45 -30.28 21.77
CA GLU A 99 -1.11 -30.50 20.49
C GLU A 99 -0.04 -30.44 19.40
N THR A 100 0.37 -31.62 18.95
CA THR A 100 1.09 -31.81 17.71
C THR A 100 0.22 -31.27 16.57
N ARG A 101 0.64 -30.15 15.96
CA ARG A 101 0.05 -29.66 14.72
C ARG A 101 0.19 -30.75 13.64
N PRO A 102 -0.87 -31.05 12.90
CA PRO A 102 -0.76 -31.97 11.78
C PRO A 102 0.17 -31.35 10.72
N VAL A 103 1.25 -32.06 10.42
CA VAL A 103 2.15 -31.77 9.30
C VAL A 103 1.31 -31.92 8.03
N GLY A 104 1.05 -30.81 7.31
CA GLY A 104 0.43 -30.88 6.00
C GLY A 104 -0.69 -29.89 5.67
N SER A 105 -0.93 -28.83 6.45
CA SER A 105 -1.78 -27.76 5.94
C SER A 105 -0.94 -26.87 5.00
N LYS A 106 -1.14 -27.01 3.70
CA LYS A 106 -0.70 -26.01 2.72
C LYS A 106 -1.25 -24.67 3.19
N VAL A 107 -0.36 -23.75 3.60
CA VAL A 107 -0.75 -22.36 3.83
C VAL A 107 -1.09 -21.82 2.45
N ASP A 108 -2.34 -21.45 2.25
CA ASP A 108 -2.79 -20.80 1.03
C ASP A 108 -2.13 -19.40 0.99
N LEU A 109 -1.04 -19.28 0.25
CA LEU A 109 -0.25 -18.05 0.09
C LEU A 109 -1.03 -16.92 -0.61
N HIS A 110 -2.23 -17.22 -1.14
CA HIS A 110 -3.09 -16.27 -1.83
C HIS A 110 -4.14 -15.60 -0.93
N VAL A 111 -4.19 -15.91 0.37
CA VAL A 111 -5.17 -15.29 1.27
C VAL A 111 -4.57 -14.03 1.88
N LEU A 112 -4.93 -12.87 1.32
CA LEU A 112 -4.60 -11.59 1.92
C LEU A 112 -5.26 -11.47 3.31
N ARG A 113 -4.49 -11.05 4.29
CA ARG A 113 -4.99 -10.82 5.66
C ARG A 113 -4.75 -9.38 6.09
N SER A 114 -5.70 -8.83 6.86
CA SER A 114 -5.52 -7.56 7.53
C SER A 114 -4.47 -7.68 8.65
N THR A 115 -3.98 -6.55 9.13
CA THR A 115 -3.07 -6.45 10.28
C THR A 115 -3.63 -7.09 11.54
N THR A 116 -4.96 -7.18 11.64
CA THR A 116 -5.69 -7.87 12.71
C THR A 116 -5.94 -9.36 12.42
N GLY A 117 -5.38 -9.90 11.32
CA GLY A 117 -5.46 -11.30 10.93
C GLY A 117 -6.75 -11.71 10.21
N ARG A 118 -7.66 -10.78 9.91
CA ARG A 118 -8.91 -11.05 9.20
C ARG A 118 -8.67 -11.23 7.71
N GLN A 119 -9.43 -12.10 7.08
CA GLN A 119 -9.31 -12.38 5.65
C GLN A 119 -9.89 -11.25 4.81
N LEU A 120 -9.06 -10.63 3.97
CA LEU A 120 -9.45 -9.66 2.96
C LEU A 120 -9.94 -10.39 1.71
N VAL A 121 -10.83 -9.76 0.96
CA VAL A 121 -11.27 -10.29 -0.34
C VAL A 121 -10.30 -9.80 -1.41
N SER A 122 -9.42 -10.69 -1.88
CA SER A 122 -8.50 -10.36 -2.98
C SER A 122 -9.27 -10.14 -4.27
N ILE A 123 -8.86 -9.12 -5.02
CA ILE A 123 -9.26 -8.97 -6.41
C ILE A 123 -8.36 -9.92 -7.20
N GLU A 124 -8.92 -11.05 -7.66
CA GLU A 124 -8.23 -11.87 -8.64
C GLU A 124 -8.03 -11.01 -9.89
N ASN A 125 -6.77 -10.87 -10.33
CA ASN A 125 -6.44 -10.25 -11.60
C ASN A 125 -7.00 -11.11 -12.75
N THR A 126 -8.30 -11.03 -12.97
CA THR A 126 -8.89 -11.48 -14.23
C THR A 126 -8.50 -10.42 -15.25
N PRO A 127 -7.73 -10.75 -16.28
CA PRO A 127 -7.38 -9.78 -17.30
C PRO A 127 -8.66 -9.30 -17.98
N ARG A 128 -9.11 -8.10 -17.64
CA ARG A 128 -10.16 -7.40 -18.36
C ARG A 128 -9.55 -6.86 -19.65
N GLY A 129 -9.86 -7.53 -20.75
CA GLY A 129 -9.57 -7.03 -22.09
C GLY A 129 -8.12 -7.25 -22.51
N SER A 130 -7.95 -8.02 -23.54
CA SER A 130 -6.71 -8.38 -24.20
C SER A 130 -5.87 -7.15 -24.59
N ILE A 131 -4.91 -6.79 -23.73
CA ILE A 131 -3.64 -6.25 -24.20
C ILE A 131 -2.71 -7.46 -24.14
N GLY A 132 -2.29 -7.99 -25.28
CA GLY A 132 -1.40 -9.11 -25.53
C GLY A 132 -1.30 -10.13 -24.38
N SER A 133 -1.97 -11.24 -24.50
CA SER A 133 -2.03 -12.32 -23.50
C SER A 133 -0.65 -12.82 -23.12
N SER A 134 -0.24 -12.57 -21.89
CA SER A 134 0.77 -13.39 -21.24
C SER A 134 0.18 -14.02 -19.99
N SER A 135 -0.32 -15.24 -20.14
CA SER A 135 -0.65 -16.10 -19.00
C SER A 135 0.66 -16.58 -18.37
N ILE A 136 0.91 -16.18 -17.13
CA ILE A 136 2.00 -16.73 -16.33
C ILE A 136 1.49 -18.05 -15.75
N ASP A 137 1.91 -19.15 -16.31
CA ASP A 137 1.69 -20.48 -15.75
C ASP A 137 2.95 -20.87 -14.97
N LEU A 138 2.93 -20.62 -13.65
CA LEU A 138 4.05 -20.85 -12.73
C LEU A 138 4.34 -22.32 -12.43
N GLU A 139 3.51 -23.25 -12.89
CA GLU A 139 3.68 -24.69 -12.59
C GLU A 139 4.39 -25.52 -13.67
N SER A 140 4.68 -24.98 -14.85
CA SER A 140 5.16 -25.81 -15.97
C SER A 140 6.52 -25.47 -16.54
N GLY A 141 7.28 -24.53 -15.99
CA GLY A 141 8.61 -24.19 -16.55
C GLY A 141 8.55 -23.71 -18.01
N ALA A 142 7.40 -23.27 -18.48
CA ALA A 142 7.21 -22.72 -19.81
C ALA A 142 7.77 -21.30 -19.83
N LYS A 143 8.72 -21.07 -20.74
CA LYS A 143 9.33 -19.79 -21.01
C LYS A 143 8.27 -18.73 -21.24
N LEU A 144 8.42 -17.60 -20.51
CA LEU A 144 7.61 -16.41 -20.65
C LEU A 144 7.72 -15.89 -22.09
N GLU A 145 6.69 -16.09 -22.91
CA GLU A 145 6.51 -15.32 -24.15
C GLU A 145 5.98 -13.95 -23.75
N ILE A 146 6.89 -13.01 -23.56
CA ILE A 146 6.54 -11.63 -23.29
C ILE A 146 6.35 -10.94 -24.64
N ASP A 147 5.10 -10.64 -24.99
CA ASP A 147 4.81 -9.80 -26.13
C ASP A 147 5.17 -8.34 -25.82
N LEU A 148 6.45 -8.04 -26.05
CA LEU A 148 6.99 -6.67 -26.01
C LEU A 148 6.60 -5.94 -27.32
N GLY A 149 5.30 -5.88 -27.63
CA GLY A 149 4.84 -5.25 -28.87
C GLY A 149 5.35 -5.90 -30.15
N GLY A 150 5.62 -7.22 -30.14
CA GLY A 150 6.18 -7.96 -31.28
C GLY A 150 7.68 -7.70 -31.52
N GLY A 151 8.38 -7.09 -30.56
CA GLY A 151 9.78 -6.69 -30.70
C GLY A 151 10.82 -7.70 -30.25
N VAL A 152 10.50 -8.54 -29.24
CA VAL A 152 11.46 -9.51 -28.67
C VAL A 152 11.25 -10.90 -29.24
N VAL A 153 12.33 -11.62 -29.52
CA VAL A 153 12.31 -12.97 -30.11
C VAL A 153 13.20 -13.92 -29.30
N GLU A 154 12.88 -15.22 -29.31
CA GLU A 154 13.68 -16.23 -28.60
C GLU A 154 15.00 -16.53 -29.31
N THR A 155 15.03 -16.47 -30.64
CA THR A 155 16.22 -16.80 -31.45
C THR A 155 16.35 -15.86 -32.62
N GLY A 156 17.57 -15.47 -32.93
CA GLY A 156 17.88 -14.54 -34.02
C GLY A 156 17.65 -13.07 -33.61
N GLY A 157 18.11 -12.16 -34.44
CA GLY A 157 17.95 -10.73 -34.22
C GLY A 157 19.16 -10.05 -33.61
N ARG A 158 18.93 -8.90 -32.97
CA ARG A 158 20.01 -8.11 -32.29
C ARG A 158 19.80 -8.21 -30.78
N VAL A 159 20.88 -8.24 -30.04
CA VAL A 159 20.87 -8.36 -28.57
C VAL A 159 21.14 -6.99 -27.95
N ILE A 160 20.33 -6.57 -26.98
CA ILE A 160 20.61 -5.36 -26.19
C ILE A 160 21.82 -5.63 -25.32
N LYS A 161 22.84 -4.80 -25.46
CA LYS A 161 24.11 -4.94 -24.73
C LYS A 161 24.14 -4.04 -23.49
N ASP A 162 24.93 -4.45 -22.49
CA ASP A 162 25.29 -3.58 -21.38
C ASP A 162 26.35 -2.58 -21.90
N SER A 163 25.97 -1.33 -22.10
CA SER A 163 26.76 -0.32 -22.77
C SER A 163 26.57 1.07 -22.13
N ALA A 164 27.56 1.95 -22.32
CA ALA A 164 27.44 3.33 -21.85
C ALA A 164 26.23 4.07 -22.41
N ALA A 165 25.73 3.71 -23.60
CA ALA A 165 24.50 4.26 -24.15
C ALA A 165 23.28 3.82 -23.36
N LEU A 166 23.25 2.56 -22.90
CA LEU A 166 22.20 2.06 -22.02
C LEU A 166 22.22 2.77 -20.66
N ASP A 167 23.41 2.96 -20.08
CA ASP A 167 23.54 3.65 -18.79
C ASP A 167 23.08 5.12 -18.92
N THR A 168 23.45 5.82 -20.00
CA THR A 168 22.95 7.20 -20.26
C THR A 168 21.43 7.23 -20.39
N MET A 169 20.83 6.28 -21.09
CA MET A 169 19.36 6.16 -21.17
C MET A 169 18.71 5.94 -19.81
N LEU A 170 19.32 5.11 -18.95
CA LEU A 170 18.81 4.88 -17.59
C LEU A 170 18.94 6.14 -16.72
N GLU A 171 20.02 6.91 -16.84
CA GLU A 171 20.19 8.20 -16.16
C GLU A 171 19.12 9.23 -16.60
N GLU A 172 18.82 9.29 -17.90
CA GLU A 172 17.73 10.14 -18.40
C GLU A 172 16.34 9.66 -17.90
N MET A 173 16.12 8.35 -17.82
CA MET A 173 14.90 7.77 -17.26
C MET A 173 14.76 8.11 -15.77
N GLU A 174 15.85 8.06 -14.99
CA GLU A 174 15.89 8.49 -13.59
C GLU A 174 15.36 9.91 -13.43
N MET A 175 15.84 10.83 -14.26
CA MET A 175 15.38 12.22 -14.25
C MET A 175 13.89 12.35 -14.57
N ILE A 176 13.37 11.56 -15.51
CA ILE A 176 11.94 11.55 -15.88
C ILE A 176 11.09 11.05 -14.70
N LEU A 177 11.52 10.00 -14.01
CA LEU A 177 10.83 9.43 -12.86
C LEU A 177 10.87 10.36 -11.63
N LEU A 178 11.99 11.06 -11.41
CA LEU A 178 12.10 12.12 -10.39
C LEU A 178 11.12 13.26 -10.65
N GLU A 179 11.01 13.70 -11.89
CA GLU A 179 10.05 14.75 -12.28
C GLU A 179 8.58 14.30 -12.15
N ALA A 180 8.33 12.99 -12.19
CA ALA A 180 7.02 12.41 -11.91
C ALA A 180 6.70 12.31 -10.40
N ASP A 181 7.54 12.87 -9.53
CA ASP A 181 7.44 12.83 -8.06
C ASP A 181 7.57 11.40 -7.48
N MET A 182 8.37 10.54 -8.11
CA MET A 182 8.73 9.23 -7.54
C MET A 182 9.83 9.37 -6.49
N GLY A 183 9.78 8.53 -5.46
CA GLY A 183 10.82 8.41 -4.43
C GLY A 183 12.03 7.65 -4.95
N ILE A 184 13.22 7.98 -4.41
CA ILE A 184 14.51 7.44 -4.85
C ILE A 184 14.53 5.91 -4.79
N ASP A 185 14.09 5.30 -3.67
CA ASP A 185 14.08 3.84 -3.50
C ASP A 185 13.23 3.13 -4.58
N ALA A 186 12.08 3.71 -4.92
CA ALA A 186 11.21 3.18 -5.97
C ALA A 186 11.82 3.36 -7.36
N ILE A 187 12.55 4.47 -7.60
CA ILE A 187 13.26 4.72 -8.87
C ILE A 187 14.40 3.71 -9.04
N GLU A 188 15.24 3.53 -8.02
CA GLU A 188 16.34 2.57 -8.05
C GLU A 188 15.83 1.15 -8.34
N PHE A 189 14.73 0.76 -7.70
CA PHE A 189 14.08 -0.52 -7.96
C PHE A 189 13.59 -0.64 -9.41
N VAL A 190 12.88 0.36 -9.94
CA VAL A 190 12.39 0.36 -11.32
C VAL A 190 13.53 0.30 -12.32
N LEU A 191 14.59 1.09 -12.13
CA LEU A 191 15.74 1.12 -13.04
C LEU A 191 16.51 -0.19 -13.00
N SER A 192 16.67 -0.82 -11.84
CA SER A 192 17.30 -2.13 -11.71
C SER A 192 16.53 -3.20 -12.48
N LEU A 193 15.21 -3.24 -12.34
CA LEU A 193 14.34 -4.16 -13.09
C LEU A 193 14.38 -3.86 -14.59
N LEU A 194 14.33 -2.59 -14.97
CA LEU A 194 14.39 -2.20 -16.38
C LEU A 194 15.71 -2.62 -17.02
N LYS A 195 16.84 -2.40 -16.33
CA LYS A 195 18.16 -2.85 -16.79
C LYS A 195 18.24 -4.37 -16.93
N ALA A 196 17.79 -5.11 -15.91
CA ALA A 196 17.76 -6.57 -15.90
C ALA A 196 16.90 -7.14 -17.03
N GLU A 197 15.79 -6.50 -17.33
CA GLU A 197 14.89 -6.92 -18.38
C GLU A 197 15.44 -6.63 -19.78
N LEU A 198 16.06 -5.47 -19.98
CA LEU A 198 16.60 -5.04 -21.28
C LEU A 198 17.89 -5.76 -21.64
N VAL A 199 18.88 -5.82 -20.75
CA VAL A 199 20.19 -6.44 -21.02
C VAL A 199 20.02 -7.89 -21.44
N GLY A 200 20.65 -8.29 -22.54
CA GLY A 200 20.59 -9.64 -23.08
C GLY A 200 19.29 -10.00 -23.80
N SER A 201 18.29 -9.10 -23.83
CA SER A 201 17.06 -9.33 -24.59
C SER A 201 17.32 -9.25 -26.08
N ARG A 202 16.70 -10.18 -26.84
CA ARG A 202 16.86 -10.28 -28.29
C ARG A 202 15.75 -9.53 -29.00
N LEU A 203 16.12 -8.56 -29.81
CA LEU A 203 15.19 -7.76 -30.60
C LEU A 203 15.04 -8.31 -32.00
N ARG A 204 13.81 -8.43 -32.46
CA ARG A 204 13.52 -8.74 -33.87
C ARG A 204 14.11 -7.66 -34.76
N LYS A 205 14.62 -8.03 -35.94
CA LYS A 205 15.11 -7.06 -36.91
C LYS A 205 13.99 -6.10 -37.33
N GLY A 206 14.19 -4.79 -37.09
CA GLY A 206 13.20 -3.75 -37.29
C GLY A 206 12.19 -3.62 -36.18
N ALA A 207 12.48 -4.13 -34.97
CA ALA A 207 11.71 -3.84 -33.78
C ALA A 207 11.80 -2.34 -33.42
N ASP A 208 10.71 -1.79 -32.95
CA ASP A 208 10.64 -0.43 -32.45
C ASP A 208 11.16 -0.39 -31.01
N LEU A 209 12.39 0.11 -30.85
CA LEU A 209 13.07 0.15 -29.55
C LEU A 209 12.31 0.99 -28.52
N ALA A 210 11.67 2.08 -28.95
CA ALA A 210 10.84 2.93 -28.08
C ALA A 210 9.68 2.14 -27.47
N LYS A 211 9.01 1.29 -28.26
CA LYS A 211 7.92 0.43 -27.77
C LYS A 211 8.41 -0.66 -26.81
N VAL A 212 9.60 -1.21 -27.06
CA VAL A 212 10.21 -2.19 -26.17
C VAL A 212 10.51 -1.53 -24.82
N LEU A 213 11.14 -0.34 -24.83
CA LEU A 213 11.41 0.44 -23.62
C LEU A 213 10.12 0.76 -22.86
N GLU A 214 9.10 1.26 -23.55
CA GLU A 214 7.80 1.58 -22.94
C GLU A 214 7.16 0.36 -22.28
N ALA A 215 7.14 -0.79 -22.98
CA ALA A 215 6.56 -2.02 -22.45
C ALA A 215 7.35 -2.55 -21.22
N SER A 216 8.69 -2.48 -21.25
CA SER A 216 9.53 -2.87 -20.13
C SER A 216 9.34 -1.94 -18.93
N LEU A 217 9.27 -0.63 -19.17
CA LEU A 217 8.99 0.35 -18.12
C LEU A 217 7.61 0.14 -17.48
N LYS A 218 6.57 -0.10 -18.28
CA LYS A 218 5.22 -0.45 -17.76
C LYS A 218 5.26 -1.65 -16.82
N ARG A 219 6.02 -2.68 -17.16
CA ARG A 219 6.17 -3.87 -16.30
C ARG A 219 6.93 -3.58 -15.03
N ALA A 220 8.03 -2.85 -15.12
CA ALA A 220 8.81 -2.43 -13.96
C ALA A 220 7.95 -1.59 -12.99
N LEU A 221 7.19 -0.61 -13.50
CA LEU A 221 6.26 0.18 -12.69
C LEU A 221 5.12 -0.68 -12.11
N ARG A 222 4.59 -1.64 -12.86
CA ARG A 222 3.58 -2.58 -12.36
C ARG A 222 4.10 -3.44 -11.21
N SER A 223 5.39 -3.77 -11.21
CA SER A 223 5.99 -4.55 -10.13
C SER A 223 5.99 -3.83 -8.78
N LEU A 224 6.00 -2.47 -8.75
CA LEU A 224 5.84 -1.68 -7.53
C LEU A 224 4.47 -1.89 -6.86
N LEU A 225 3.49 -2.34 -7.62
CA LEU A 225 2.12 -2.53 -7.17
C LEU A 225 1.82 -4.02 -6.81
N ARG A 226 2.88 -4.84 -6.58
CA ARG A 226 2.73 -6.29 -6.29
C ARG A 226 2.16 -6.63 -4.92
N SER A 227 2.02 -5.67 -4.01
CA SER A 227 1.52 -5.88 -2.64
C SER A 227 0.11 -6.49 -2.56
N GLY A 228 -0.45 -6.87 -3.70
CA GLY A 228 -1.78 -7.44 -3.83
C GLY A 228 -2.86 -6.36 -3.85
N TYR A 229 -4.04 -6.75 -4.30
CA TYR A 229 -5.22 -5.88 -4.34
C TYR A 229 -6.33 -6.57 -3.60
N TRP A 230 -7.07 -5.80 -2.81
CA TRP A 230 -8.27 -6.30 -2.17
C TRP A 230 -9.42 -5.30 -2.34
N ASP A 231 -10.62 -5.84 -2.44
CA ASP A 231 -11.83 -5.08 -2.64
C ASP A 231 -12.40 -4.65 -1.28
N LEU A 232 -12.47 -3.33 -1.06
CA LEU A 232 -13.00 -2.76 0.18
C LEU A 232 -14.47 -3.10 0.36
N ASP A 233 -15.28 -2.97 -0.69
CA ASP A 233 -16.72 -3.17 -0.62
C ASP A 233 -17.07 -4.63 -0.31
N GLU A 234 -16.42 -5.57 -1.03
CA GLU A 234 -16.59 -7.00 -0.79
C GLU A 234 -16.05 -7.42 0.58
N THR A 235 -14.92 -6.82 1.01
CA THR A 235 -14.36 -7.08 2.34
C THR A 235 -15.31 -6.63 3.44
N ILE A 236 -15.89 -5.41 3.33
CA ILE A 236 -16.89 -4.92 4.29
C ILE A 236 -18.11 -5.83 4.30
N ARG A 237 -18.63 -6.22 3.14
CA ARG A 237 -19.80 -7.13 3.05
C ARG A 237 -19.52 -8.48 3.69
N LYS A 238 -18.34 -9.04 3.48
CA LYS A 238 -17.91 -10.29 4.08
C LYS A 238 -17.81 -10.15 5.60
N LEU A 239 -17.06 -9.14 6.09
CA LEU A 239 -16.88 -8.92 7.53
C LEU A 239 -18.22 -8.65 8.24
N SER A 240 -19.13 -7.88 7.63
CA SER A 240 -20.49 -7.66 8.18
C SER A 240 -21.33 -8.95 8.24
N SER A 241 -21.03 -9.95 7.43
CA SER A 241 -21.74 -11.24 7.45
C SER A 241 -21.13 -12.27 8.41
N GLU A 242 -19.86 -12.11 8.78
CA GLU A 242 -19.12 -13.06 9.62
C GLU A 242 -19.17 -12.70 11.12
N ASP A 243 -19.27 -11.42 11.45
CA ASP A 243 -19.27 -10.92 12.84
C ASP A 243 -20.66 -10.45 13.30
N ASP A 244 -21.00 -10.73 14.56
CA ASP A 244 -22.24 -10.25 15.22
C ASP A 244 -22.19 -8.75 15.60
N GLY A 245 -21.31 -7.95 15.04
CA GLY A 245 -21.11 -6.55 15.37
C GLY A 245 -20.75 -5.68 14.17
N PRO A 246 -20.65 -4.35 14.36
CA PRO A 246 -20.29 -3.46 13.28
C PRO A 246 -18.84 -3.67 12.82
N VAL A 247 -18.59 -3.57 11.53
CA VAL A 247 -17.23 -3.48 10.97
C VAL A 247 -16.64 -2.12 11.34
N ILE A 248 -15.48 -2.11 11.99
CA ILE A 248 -14.84 -0.90 12.50
C ILE A 248 -13.67 -0.54 11.59
N LEU A 249 -13.72 0.64 10.97
CA LEU A 249 -12.70 1.21 10.13
C LEU A 249 -12.04 2.38 10.86
N MET A 250 -10.71 2.35 10.97
CA MET A 250 -9.94 3.46 11.53
C MET A 250 -9.20 4.18 10.39
N VAL A 251 -9.48 5.48 10.23
CA VAL A 251 -8.88 6.29 9.16
C VAL A 251 -7.79 7.17 9.74
N VAL A 252 -6.57 7.01 9.25
CA VAL A 252 -5.37 7.69 9.74
C VAL A 252 -4.67 8.46 8.62
N GLY A 253 -3.75 9.36 8.97
CA GLY A 253 -2.99 10.19 8.03
C GLY A 253 -2.79 11.60 8.56
N VAL A 254 -1.99 12.42 7.87
CA VAL A 254 -1.67 13.78 8.34
C VAL A 254 -2.82 14.77 8.12
N ASN A 255 -2.70 15.97 8.70
CA ASN A 255 -3.69 17.03 8.49
C ASN A 255 -3.66 17.53 7.03
N GLY A 256 -4.85 17.75 6.45
CA GLY A 256 -4.99 18.35 5.11
C GLY A 256 -4.99 17.35 3.95
N VAL A 257 -4.67 16.07 4.18
CA VAL A 257 -4.66 15.04 3.12
C VAL A 257 -6.04 14.62 2.64
N GLY A 258 -7.10 14.95 3.38
CA GLY A 258 -8.47 14.61 2.98
C GLY A 258 -9.14 13.53 3.83
N LYS A 259 -8.65 13.20 5.03
CA LYS A 259 -9.25 12.16 5.92
C LYS A 259 -10.76 12.32 6.10
N THR A 260 -11.19 13.45 6.68
CA THR A 260 -12.61 13.72 6.95
C THR A 260 -13.47 13.64 5.68
N THR A 261 -12.94 14.13 4.55
CA THR A 261 -13.60 14.02 3.24
C THR A 261 -13.68 12.57 2.76
N SER A 262 -12.60 11.78 2.92
CA SER A 262 -12.60 10.35 2.57
C SER A 262 -13.56 9.55 3.45
N VAL A 263 -13.63 9.86 4.75
CA VAL A 263 -14.62 9.29 5.68
C VAL A 263 -16.04 9.56 5.20
N ALA A 264 -16.33 10.81 4.79
CA ALA A 264 -17.66 11.17 4.28
C ALA A 264 -17.98 10.46 2.96
N LYS A 265 -17.00 10.33 2.05
CA LYS A 265 -17.16 9.60 0.77
C LYS A 265 -17.40 8.10 1.00
N MET A 266 -16.65 7.49 1.93
CA MET A 266 -16.89 6.08 2.33
C MET A 266 -18.28 5.91 2.92
N ALA A 267 -18.69 6.80 3.84
CA ALA A 267 -20.01 6.76 4.43
C ALA A 267 -21.13 6.82 3.37
N HIS A 268 -20.97 7.74 2.39
CA HIS A 268 -21.89 7.83 1.25
C HIS A 268 -21.91 6.51 0.47
N ARG A 269 -20.75 5.96 0.11
CA ARG A 269 -20.61 4.73 -0.67
C ARG A 269 -21.27 3.54 0.03
N PHE A 270 -20.99 3.33 1.31
CA PHE A 270 -21.58 2.23 2.08
C PHE A 270 -23.10 2.39 2.27
N THR A 271 -23.57 3.63 2.50
CA THR A 271 -25.02 3.91 2.57
C THR A 271 -25.71 3.60 1.24
N GLN A 272 -25.10 3.92 0.08
CA GLN A 272 -25.63 3.55 -1.23
C GLN A 272 -25.67 2.03 -1.46
N GLN A 273 -24.81 1.28 -0.79
CA GLN A 273 -24.79 -0.19 -0.82
C GLN A 273 -25.79 -0.83 0.17
N GLY A 274 -26.49 0.01 0.95
CA GLY A 274 -27.52 -0.43 1.90
C GLY A 274 -27.01 -0.68 3.31
N HIS A 275 -25.76 -0.32 3.64
CA HIS A 275 -25.21 -0.43 4.98
C HIS A 275 -25.66 0.73 5.88
N GLU A 276 -25.98 0.43 7.13
CA GLU A 276 -26.14 1.44 8.17
C GLU A 276 -24.79 1.84 8.74
N VAL A 277 -24.46 3.16 8.66
CA VAL A 277 -23.14 3.71 9.00
C VAL A 277 -23.22 4.62 10.22
N VAL A 278 -22.25 4.49 11.13
CA VAL A 278 -22.02 5.42 12.24
C VAL A 278 -20.64 6.05 12.08
N LEU A 279 -20.55 7.37 12.22
CA LEU A 279 -19.29 8.12 12.19
C LEU A 279 -18.84 8.47 13.60
N ALA A 280 -17.53 8.36 13.86
CA ALA A 280 -16.91 8.80 15.11
C ALA A 280 -15.97 9.98 14.84
N ALA A 281 -16.28 11.16 15.38
CA ALA A 281 -15.48 12.39 15.24
C ALA A 281 -14.32 12.40 16.24
N ALA A 282 -13.30 11.57 16.01
CA ALA A 282 -12.17 11.42 16.91
C ALA A 282 -11.03 12.42 16.65
N ASP A 283 -11.10 13.34 15.67
CA ASP A 283 -10.24 14.54 15.57
C ASP A 283 -10.72 15.63 16.53
N THR A 284 -10.52 15.42 17.82
CA THR A 284 -11.06 16.29 18.88
C THR A 284 -10.28 17.60 19.07
N PHE A 285 -9.09 17.70 18.50
CA PHE A 285 -8.27 18.92 18.60
C PHE A 285 -8.76 20.03 17.67
N ARG A 286 -9.34 19.66 16.54
CA ARG A 286 -9.81 20.61 15.53
C ARG A 286 -11.33 20.75 15.61
N ALA A 287 -11.80 21.84 16.26
CA ALA A 287 -13.23 22.12 16.33
C ALA A 287 -13.90 22.09 14.95
N GLY A 288 -13.25 22.67 13.95
CA GLY A 288 -13.76 22.66 12.57
C GLY A 288 -13.80 21.25 11.94
N ALA A 289 -13.02 20.27 12.40
CA ALA A 289 -13.10 18.89 11.90
C ALA A 289 -14.35 18.19 12.44
N ILE A 290 -14.67 18.40 13.73
CA ILE A 290 -15.90 17.88 14.34
C ILE A 290 -17.13 18.45 13.61
N ASP A 291 -17.18 19.76 13.43
CA ASP A 291 -18.31 20.44 12.76
C ASP A 291 -18.40 20.02 11.28
N GLN A 292 -17.27 19.83 10.61
CA GLN A 292 -17.21 19.35 9.23
C GLN A 292 -17.79 17.93 9.14
N LEU A 293 -17.35 17.00 9.98
CA LEU A 293 -17.85 15.63 9.95
C LEU A 293 -19.34 15.57 10.31
N GLN A 294 -19.78 16.37 11.28
CA GLN A 294 -21.22 16.49 11.62
C GLN A 294 -22.04 17.00 10.42
N THR A 295 -21.54 18.02 9.72
CA THR A 295 -22.19 18.54 8.52
C THR A 295 -22.32 17.48 7.42
N HIS A 296 -21.28 16.65 7.23
CA HIS A 296 -21.35 15.53 6.30
C HIS A 296 -22.36 14.47 6.76
N ALA A 297 -22.35 14.13 8.05
CA ALA A 297 -23.29 13.17 8.62
C ALA A 297 -24.75 13.60 8.43
N ASP A 298 -25.05 14.88 8.69
CA ASP A 298 -26.39 15.44 8.51
C ASP A 298 -26.84 15.39 7.04
N ARG A 299 -25.94 15.71 6.10
CA ARG A 299 -26.22 15.63 4.65
C ARG A 299 -26.47 14.21 4.16
N LEU A 300 -25.75 13.25 4.72
CA LEU A 300 -25.87 11.84 4.37
C LEU A 300 -26.93 11.10 5.16
N ASN A 301 -27.57 11.78 6.13
CA ASN A 301 -28.52 11.21 7.08
C ASN A 301 -27.94 9.98 7.83
N VAL A 302 -26.66 10.05 8.20
CA VAL A 302 -25.97 9.05 9.01
C VAL A 302 -25.71 9.58 10.42
N ARG A 303 -25.59 8.68 11.39
CA ARG A 303 -25.29 9.07 12.76
C ARG A 303 -23.83 9.48 12.90
N CYS A 304 -23.57 10.60 13.55
CA CYS A 304 -22.25 11.02 14.00
C CYS A 304 -22.19 11.05 15.53
N VAL A 305 -21.18 10.44 16.11
CA VAL A 305 -20.85 10.51 17.53
C VAL A 305 -19.66 11.44 17.70
N SER A 306 -19.86 12.48 18.47
CA SER A 306 -18.86 13.52 18.72
C SER A 306 -18.87 13.96 20.18
N SER A 307 -17.81 14.62 20.62
CA SER A 307 -17.76 15.26 21.92
C SER A 307 -17.41 16.73 21.77
N GLN A 308 -17.34 17.45 22.91
CA GLN A 308 -16.78 18.78 22.92
C GLN A 308 -15.30 18.74 22.57
N ARG A 309 -14.77 19.87 22.09
CA ARG A 309 -13.35 20.04 21.78
C ARG A 309 -12.46 19.60 22.95
N GLY A 310 -11.44 18.80 22.64
CA GLY A 310 -10.50 18.27 23.64
C GLY A 310 -11.01 17.03 24.39
N GLY A 311 -12.14 16.45 23.97
CA GLY A 311 -12.58 15.15 24.49
C GLY A 311 -11.59 14.02 24.13
N ASP A 312 -11.70 12.90 24.84
CA ASP A 312 -10.85 11.73 24.58
C ASP A 312 -11.27 11.02 23.27
N PRO A 313 -10.39 10.99 22.24
CA PRO A 313 -10.70 10.34 20.96
C PRO A 313 -11.07 8.87 21.09
N ALA A 314 -10.44 8.16 22.03
CA ALA A 314 -10.71 6.74 22.26
C ALA A 314 -12.09 6.49 22.90
N ALA A 315 -12.54 7.42 23.77
CA ALA A 315 -13.89 7.37 24.31
C ALA A 315 -14.96 7.58 23.24
N ILE A 316 -14.73 8.55 22.32
CA ILE A 316 -15.64 8.79 21.18
C ILE A 316 -15.73 7.58 20.27
N ALA A 317 -14.59 6.95 19.95
CA ALA A 317 -14.59 5.73 19.15
C ALA A 317 -15.39 4.61 19.85
N ARG A 318 -15.23 4.41 21.15
CA ARG A 318 -16.00 3.45 21.93
C ARG A 318 -17.49 3.76 21.92
N ASP A 319 -17.86 5.01 22.18
CA ASP A 319 -19.27 5.44 22.22
C ASP A 319 -19.94 5.25 20.86
N ALA A 320 -19.20 5.47 19.76
CA ALA A 320 -19.67 5.21 18.39
C ALA A 320 -19.93 3.71 18.16
N ILE A 321 -19.01 2.85 18.60
CA ILE A 321 -19.15 1.40 18.50
C ILE A 321 -20.35 0.91 19.33
N ASP A 322 -20.48 1.37 20.56
CA ASP A 322 -21.61 1.01 21.43
C ASP A 322 -22.95 1.52 20.86
N SER A 323 -22.94 2.72 20.27
CA SER A 323 -24.10 3.26 19.56
C SER A 323 -24.45 2.44 18.31
N ALA A 324 -23.45 1.97 17.55
CA ALA A 324 -23.66 1.13 16.38
C ALA A 324 -24.24 -0.24 16.77
N ARG A 325 -23.68 -0.87 17.79
CA ARG A 325 -24.21 -2.14 18.35
C ARG A 325 -25.65 -2.02 18.81
N ALA A 326 -25.99 -0.93 19.55
CA ALA A 326 -27.35 -0.70 20.06
C ALA A 326 -28.39 -0.48 18.95
N LYS A 327 -27.93 -0.10 17.75
CA LYS A 327 -28.80 0.18 16.58
C LYS A 327 -28.68 -0.87 15.48
N ASN A 328 -27.86 -1.91 15.67
CA ASN A 328 -27.51 -2.91 14.67
C ASN A 328 -26.97 -2.28 13.37
N ALA A 329 -26.16 -1.22 13.51
CA ALA A 329 -25.49 -0.62 12.36
C ALA A 329 -24.34 -1.51 11.89
N ASP A 330 -24.09 -1.52 10.57
CA ASP A 330 -23.17 -2.44 9.92
C ASP A 330 -21.70 -1.96 9.98
N VAL A 331 -21.49 -0.62 9.94
CA VAL A 331 -20.16 -0.05 9.82
C VAL A 331 -19.95 1.14 10.75
N VAL A 332 -18.80 1.18 11.42
CA VAL A 332 -18.30 2.36 12.16
C VAL A 332 -17.06 2.89 11.48
N ILE A 333 -17.03 4.18 11.14
CA ILE A 333 -15.84 4.83 10.58
C ILE A 333 -15.32 5.86 11.58
N VAL A 334 -14.07 5.68 12.02
CA VAL A 334 -13.41 6.54 13.00
C VAL A 334 -12.50 7.54 12.27
N ASP A 335 -12.88 8.82 12.24
CA ASP A 335 -12.05 9.93 11.73
C ASP A 335 -11.09 10.40 12.81
N THR A 336 -9.78 10.25 12.60
CA THR A 336 -8.75 10.53 13.62
C THR A 336 -8.00 11.83 13.38
N ALA A 337 -7.32 12.32 14.40
CA ALA A 337 -6.38 13.44 14.29
C ALA A 337 -5.18 13.12 13.39
N GLY A 338 -4.51 14.17 12.87
CA GLY A 338 -3.37 14.02 11.94
C GLY A 338 -2.25 15.04 12.17
N ARG A 339 -1.97 15.45 13.42
CA ARG A 339 -1.01 16.53 13.74
C ARG A 339 0.43 16.02 13.81
N MET A 340 1.13 15.99 12.68
CA MET A 340 2.53 15.54 12.61
C MET A 340 3.53 16.46 13.32
N GLN A 341 3.18 17.71 13.62
CA GLN A 341 4.05 18.64 14.37
C GLN A 341 4.42 18.11 15.77
N ASN A 342 3.58 17.27 16.35
CA ASN A 342 3.85 16.54 17.57
C ASN A 342 3.67 15.03 17.34
N LYS A 343 4.58 14.47 16.54
CA LYS A 343 4.54 13.08 16.05
C LYS A 343 4.34 12.08 17.22
N ARG A 344 5.09 12.22 18.30
CA ARG A 344 5.02 11.28 19.44
C ARG A 344 3.62 11.25 20.08
N ASN A 345 3.08 12.41 20.43
CA ASN A 345 1.75 12.51 21.07
C ASN A 345 0.65 12.01 20.14
N LEU A 346 0.74 12.32 18.82
CA LEU A 346 -0.21 11.82 17.83
C LEU A 346 -0.19 10.29 17.79
N MET A 347 0.99 9.68 17.74
CA MET A 347 1.12 8.22 17.64
C MET A 347 0.66 7.51 18.92
N GLU A 348 0.92 8.08 20.10
CA GLU A 348 0.37 7.58 21.37
C GLU A 348 -1.17 7.64 21.40
N GLU A 349 -1.74 8.74 20.93
CA GLU A 349 -3.19 8.91 20.80
C GLU A 349 -3.80 7.90 19.83
N LEU A 350 -3.23 7.77 18.63
CA LEU A 350 -3.70 6.84 17.62
C LEU A 350 -3.61 5.37 18.09
N ARG A 351 -2.51 5.00 18.77
CA ARG A 351 -2.39 3.67 19.41
C ARG A 351 -3.45 3.45 20.49
N LYS A 352 -3.78 4.48 21.27
CA LYS A 352 -4.86 4.40 22.25
C LYS A 352 -6.22 4.18 21.58
N VAL A 353 -6.51 4.93 20.52
CA VAL A 353 -7.75 4.75 19.73
C VAL A 353 -7.78 3.34 19.14
N HIS A 354 -6.70 2.89 18.50
CA HIS A 354 -6.58 1.54 17.92
C HIS A 354 -6.85 0.44 18.96
N ARG A 355 -6.18 0.53 20.14
CA ARG A 355 -6.34 -0.46 21.21
C ARG A 355 -7.77 -0.53 21.76
N ILE A 356 -8.47 0.62 21.83
CA ILE A 356 -9.82 0.70 22.39
C ILE A 356 -10.88 0.33 21.37
N SER A 357 -10.74 0.79 20.12
CA SER A 357 -11.70 0.50 19.05
C SER A 357 -11.53 -0.89 18.44
N GLN A 358 -10.33 -1.48 18.53
CA GLN A 358 -9.99 -2.76 17.90
C GLN A 358 -10.48 -2.82 16.45
N PRO A 359 -9.97 -1.94 15.56
CA PRO A 359 -10.50 -1.81 14.21
C PRO A 359 -10.31 -3.11 13.43
N HIS A 360 -11.24 -3.39 12.53
CA HIS A 360 -11.12 -4.48 11.57
C HIS A 360 -10.11 -4.13 10.48
N LEU A 361 -10.08 -2.84 10.09
CA LEU A 361 -9.18 -2.29 9.09
C LEU A 361 -8.65 -0.93 9.53
N VAL A 362 -7.36 -0.71 9.32
CA VAL A 362 -6.69 0.60 9.44
C VAL A 362 -6.38 1.10 8.03
N LEU A 363 -6.91 2.25 7.67
CA LEU A 363 -6.80 2.83 6.33
C LEU A 363 -6.02 4.14 6.42
N PHE A 364 -4.88 4.20 5.75
CA PHE A 364 -4.07 5.42 5.65
C PHE A 364 -4.56 6.29 4.50
N VAL A 365 -4.66 7.60 4.72
CA VAL A 365 -5.02 8.57 3.67
C VAL A 365 -3.80 9.41 3.33
N ALA A 366 -3.37 9.35 2.07
CA ALA A 366 -2.27 10.10 1.52
C ALA A 366 -2.77 11.18 0.55
N ASP A 367 -2.01 12.27 0.46
CA ASP A 367 -2.19 13.34 -0.52
C ASP A 367 -1.24 13.10 -1.68
N ALA A 368 -1.75 12.85 -2.86
CA ALA A 368 -0.95 12.62 -4.05
C ALA A 368 -0.08 13.83 -4.47
N LEU A 369 -0.45 15.04 -4.01
CA LEU A 369 0.31 16.27 -4.26
C LEU A 369 1.51 16.46 -3.32
N ALA A 370 1.58 15.70 -2.23
CA ALA A 370 2.65 15.87 -1.24
C ALA A 370 4.00 15.24 -1.67
N GLY A 371 4.04 14.52 -2.80
CA GLY A 371 5.29 13.95 -3.33
C GLY A 371 6.04 13.11 -2.30
N ASN A 372 7.33 13.38 -2.11
CA ASN A 372 8.19 12.65 -1.18
C ASN A 372 7.76 12.77 0.29
N ASP A 373 7.12 13.90 0.68
CA ASP A 373 6.59 14.05 2.04
C ASP A 373 5.50 13.01 2.33
N ALA A 374 4.70 12.63 1.32
CA ALA A 374 3.69 11.58 1.48
C ALA A 374 4.32 10.20 1.70
N ILE A 375 5.47 9.93 1.08
CA ILE A 375 6.23 8.68 1.24
C ILE A 375 6.76 8.57 2.67
N GLU A 376 7.43 9.63 3.17
CA GLU A 376 7.94 9.68 4.55
C GLU A 376 6.81 9.52 5.58
N GLN A 377 5.68 10.20 5.35
CA GLN A 377 4.50 10.07 6.21
C GLN A 377 3.97 8.63 6.22
N ALA A 378 3.83 8.01 5.04
CA ALA A 378 3.33 6.64 4.93
C ALA A 378 4.24 5.65 5.65
N THR A 379 5.56 5.76 5.50
CA THR A 379 6.55 4.95 6.20
C THR A 379 6.37 5.03 7.71
N VAL A 380 6.27 6.27 8.25
CA VAL A 380 6.05 6.49 9.68
C VAL A 380 4.75 5.87 10.18
N PHE A 381 3.65 6.03 9.44
CA PHE A 381 2.37 5.43 9.84
C PHE A 381 2.40 3.91 9.73
N GLN A 382 3.10 3.35 8.74
CA GLN A 382 3.26 1.91 8.58
C GLN A 382 4.04 1.30 9.76
N GLU A 383 5.18 1.88 10.13
CA GLU A 383 5.99 1.42 11.27
C GLU A 383 5.25 1.47 12.60
N MET A 384 4.38 2.48 12.78
CA MET A 384 3.77 2.78 14.07
C MET A 384 2.41 2.13 14.30
N LEU A 385 1.62 1.92 13.25
CA LEU A 385 0.23 1.45 13.32
C LEU A 385 -0.05 0.25 12.44
N ASP A 386 0.83 -0.05 11.47
CA ASP A 386 0.68 -1.17 10.54
C ASP A 386 -0.69 -1.13 9.83
N PHE A 387 -0.87 -0.22 8.87
CA PHE A 387 -2.15 -0.07 8.16
C PHE A 387 -2.35 -1.14 7.07
N ASP A 388 -3.61 -1.46 6.75
CA ASP A 388 -3.98 -2.55 5.83
C ASP A 388 -3.96 -2.16 4.35
N GLY A 389 -4.06 -0.87 4.07
CA GLY A 389 -4.04 -0.29 2.74
C GLY A 389 -4.25 1.22 2.81
N PHE A 390 -4.12 1.90 1.68
CA PHE A 390 -4.21 3.34 1.70
C PHE A 390 -5.10 3.92 0.60
N PHE A 391 -5.61 5.12 0.87
CA PHE A 391 -6.37 5.95 -0.04
C PHE A 391 -5.47 7.05 -0.57
N LEU A 392 -5.49 7.23 -1.86
CA LEU A 392 -4.77 8.31 -2.51
C LEU A 392 -5.74 9.41 -2.92
N CYS A 393 -5.67 10.56 -2.26
CA CYS A 393 -6.52 11.71 -2.53
C CYS A 393 -5.87 12.70 -3.49
N LYS A 394 -6.69 13.51 -4.17
CA LYS A 394 -6.27 14.58 -5.11
C LYS A 394 -5.46 14.05 -6.29
N LEU A 395 -5.75 12.83 -6.71
CA LEU A 395 -5.06 12.23 -7.84
C LEU A 395 -5.35 12.96 -9.16
N ASP A 396 -6.50 13.61 -9.26
CA ASP A 396 -6.92 14.46 -10.39
C ASP A 396 -5.96 15.62 -10.71
N THR A 397 -5.08 15.98 -9.79
CA THR A 397 -4.12 17.08 -9.94
C THR A 397 -2.67 16.70 -9.69
N ALA A 398 -2.40 15.44 -9.32
CA ALA A 398 -1.06 14.96 -8.98
C ALA A 398 -0.33 14.33 -10.18
N LYS A 399 0.97 14.04 -10.04
CA LYS A 399 1.80 13.40 -11.07
C LYS A 399 1.84 11.87 -10.95
N GLY A 400 1.28 11.31 -9.89
CA GLY A 400 1.10 9.87 -9.68
C GLY A 400 2.31 9.08 -9.20
N GLY A 401 3.53 9.57 -9.34
CA GLY A 401 4.74 8.84 -8.91
C GLY A 401 4.79 8.56 -7.41
N ALA A 402 4.27 9.48 -6.59
CA ALA A 402 4.17 9.28 -5.15
C ALA A 402 3.32 8.05 -4.77
N ALA A 403 2.26 7.75 -5.55
CA ALA A 403 1.41 6.58 -5.34
C ALA A 403 2.18 5.27 -5.42
N LEU A 404 2.99 5.13 -6.48
CA LEU A 404 3.82 3.96 -6.73
C LEU A 404 4.89 3.80 -5.64
N SER A 405 5.49 4.92 -5.23
CA SER A 405 6.52 4.93 -4.20
C SER A 405 5.99 4.58 -2.82
N ILE A 406 4.79 5.06 -2.44
CA ILE A 406 4.15 4.69 -1.17
C ILE A 406 3.85 3.18 -1.17
N ALA A 407 3.30 2.64 -2.26
CA ALA A 407 3.01 1.21 -2.37
C ALA A 407 4.29 0.37 -2.24
N HIS A 408 5.39 0.80 -2.88
CA HIS A 408 6.68 0.12 -2.81
C HIS A 408 7.26 0.13 -1.39
N VAL A 409 7.43 1.30 -0.78
CA VAL A 409 8.09 1.45 0.51
C VAL A 409 7.30 0.84 1.66
N THR A 410 5.96 0.91 1.61
CA THR A 410 5.12 0.37 2.67
C THR A 410 4.74 -1.10 2.46
N GLY A 411 4.90 -1.62 1.25
CA GLY A 411 4.39 -2.95 0.88
C GLY A 411 2.86 -3.06 1.00
N ARG A 412 2.12 -1.93 1.05
CA ARG A 412 0.67 -1.91 1.21
C ARG A 412 -0.04 -1.45 -0.05
N PRO A 413 -1.20 -2.05 -0.39
CA PRO A 413 -1.92 -1.74 -1.61
C PRO A 413 -2.64 -0.39 -1.53
N ILE A 414 -2.76 0.25 -2.68
CA ILE A 414 -3.72 1.33 -2.89
C ILE A 414 -5.11 0.68 -2.95
N VAL A 415 -6.03 1.11 -2.10
CA VAL A 415 -7.39 0.55 -2.04
C VAL A 415 -8.37 1.40 -2.81
N MET A 416 -8.30 2.71 -2.60
CA MET A 416 -9.21 3.68 -3.22
C MET A 416 -8.46 4.92 -3.69
N VAL A 417 -9.01 5.57 -4.71
CA VAL A 417 -8.51 6.86 -5.22
C VAL A 417 -9.59 7.93 -5.19
N GLY A 418 -9.22 9.11 -4.72
CA GLY A 418 -10.05 10.30 -4.74
C GLY A 418 -9.68 11.21 -5.90
N VAL A 419 -10.62 11.42 -6.82
CA VAL A 419 -10.40 12.16 -8.08
C VAL A 419 -11.23 13.44 -8.18
N GLY A 420 -11.73 13.95 -7.07
CA GLY A 420 -12.54 15.16 -7.04
C GLY A 420 -13.11 15.44 -5.66
N GLN A 421 -14.09 16.36 -5.56
CA GLN A 421 -14.65 16.83 -4.30
C GLN A 421 -16.01 16.22 -3.94
N ASP A 422 -16.75 15.71 -4.91
CA ASP A 422 -18.08 15.16 -4.71
C ASP A 422 -18.01 13.78 -4.00
N TYR A 423 -19.09 13.37 -3.35
CA TYR A 423 -19.14 12.09 -2.63
C TYR A 423 -18.92 10.88 -3.54
N VAL A 424 -19.25 11.02 -4.83
CA VAL A 424 -19.07 9.95 -5.83
C VAL A 424 -17.64 9.84 -6.35
N ASP A 425 -16.77 10.83 -6.09
CA ASP A 425 -15.39 10.88 -6.58
C ASP A 425 -14.43 10.06 -5.71
N LEU A 426 -14.87 8.89 -5.26
CA LEU A 426 -14.04 7.88 -4.58
C LEU A 426 -14.22 6.55 -5.31
N HIS A 427 -13.17 6.12 -6.00
CA HIS A 427 -13.19 4.93 -6.85
C HIS A 427 -12.26 3.85 -6.30
N PRO A 428 -12.59 2.56 -6.46
CA PRO A 428 -11.63 1.49 -6.27
C PRO A 428 -10.40 1.73 -7.14
N PHE A 429 -9.23 1.43 -6.60
CA PHE A 429 -8.01 1.56 -7.37
C PHE A 429 -7.90 0.44 -8.41
N ASP A 430 -7.54 0.80 -9.62
CA ASP A 430 -7.23 -0.11 -10.72
C ASP A 430 -5.78 0.19 -11.19
N PRO A 431 -4.83 -0.75 -10.98
CA PRO A 431 -3.45 -0.56 -11.42
C PRO A 431 -3.30 -0.42 -12.92
N ASP A 432 -4.10 -1.13 -13.69
CA ASP A 432 -4.04 -1.06 -15.14
C ASP A 432 -4.51 0.31 -15.64
N TRP A 433 -5.57 0.87 -15.01
CA TRP A 433 -6.00 2.23 -15.30
C TRP A 433 -4.89 3.27 -15.01
N LEU A 434 -4.20 3.16 -13.86
CA LEU A 434 -3.13 4.11 -13.54
C LEU A 434 -2.00 4.05 -14.58
N LEU A 435 -1.57 2.86 -14.95
CA LEU A 435 -0.52 2.67 -15.95
C LEU A 435 -0.99 3.11 -17.35
N GLU A 436 -2.24 2.86 -17.72
CA GLU A 436 -2.80 3.37 -18.98
C GLU A 436 -2.79 4.89 -19.00
N GLU A 437 -3.22 5.56 -17.92
CA GLU A 437 -3.18 7.02 -17.81
C GLU A 437 -1.75 7.58 -17.88
N MET A 438 -0.75 6.86 -17.39
CA MET A 438 0.66 7.27 -17.48
C MET A 438 1.19 7.22 -18.93
N PHE A 439 0.69 6.33 -19.79
CA PHE A 439 1.27 6.05 -21.10
C PHE A 439 0.34 6.33 -22.31
N GLN A 440 -0.95 6.55 -22.12
CA GLN A 440 -1.90 6.95 -23.19
C GLN A 440 -2.04 8.46 -23.30
#